data_d32f8ccbd6bf243b4f8bc0f10df1a56f
#
_entry.id   d32f8ccbd6bf243b4f8bc0f10df1a56f
#
_cell.length_a   1.000
_cell.length_b   1.000
_cell.length_c   1.000
_cell.angle_alpha   90.00
_cell.angle_beta   90.00
_cell.angle_gamma   90.00
#
_symmetry.space_group_name_H-M   'P 1'
#
loop_
_entity.id
_entity.type
_entity.pdbx_description
1 polymer ?
#
loop_
_entity_poly.entity_id
_entity_poly.type
_entity_poly.pdbx_seq_one_letter_code
_entity_poly.pdbx_strand_id
1 'polypeptide(L)'
;MAKQIIYGEEARKAIERGVNQLADTVKITLGPKGRNVVLGKKFGSPLITNDGVTIAKEIELEDPFENMGAQLIREVSTKTNDVAGDGTTSATLLAQNMIREGLKNLAAGANPMVMRRGIQKATEAAVAEIRANSQPVSGSQDIARVGTISSGDELIGRLIAEAMEKVSQNGVITVEESKTAETYSEVVEGMQFDRGYITPYMVTDNEKMEAVIDDAYILITDKKISNIQEILPLLEQIVQAGKKLLIIAEDVEGEALATIILNKLRGTFTCVCVKAPGFGDRRKEMLQDIAILTGGQVISSDLGMELKDANVQMLGRARQVKVTKENTIIVDGAGDSSAIKDRIAQINNQIAVTTSDYDREKLQERLAKLSGGVAVIKVGAATETEMKEKKLRIEDALNATRAAVEEGIVAGGGSAYVMASKAAAKLEKSLSGDEKTGAGIVAKALLAPICQIASNAGVEGAVILEKVAASRSATFGYDAANDKFGDMIAMGIVDPTKVCRSAIENSASVSAMVLTTESLVADLPEKAAPAXXXXCIDKNTALGAGAAGTGSPFILSIGGRYGKYRDKAGRPRGRGAHSGFHPRARGL
;
A
#
# COMPACT_ATOMS: atom_id res chain seq x y z
N MET A 1 7.65 31.02 4.79
CA MET A 1 8.40 30.64 6.03
C MET A 1 9.88 30.76 5.75
N ALA A 2 10.69 31.18 6.75
CA ALA A 2 12.14 31.23 6.62
C ALA A 2 12.69 29.80 6.65
N LYS A 3 13.82 29.59 5.97
CA LYS A 3 14.45 28.28 5.88
C LYS A 3 15.77 28.27 6.68
N GLN A 4 16.04 27.13 7.28
CA GLN A 4 17.35 26.81 7.85
C GLN A 4 18.06 25.87 6.87
N ILE A 5 19.34 26.12 6.63
CA ILE A 5 20.12 25.36 5.64
C ILE A 5 21.40 24.88 6.33
N ILE A 6 21.74 23.61 6.16
CA ILE A 6 23.02 23.03 6.60
C ILE A 6 23.72 22.34 5.41
N TYR A 7 25.03 22.23 5.47
CA TYR A 7 25.86 21.80 4.33
C TYR A 7 26.88 20.76 4.76
N GLY A 8 27.40 20.07 3.76
CA GLY A 8 28.59 19.23 3.86
C GLY A 8 28.49 18.14 4.91
N GLU A 9 29.50 18.04 5.76
CA GLU A 9 29.60 16.99 6.78
C GLU A 9 28.47 17.06 7.82
N GLU A 10 28.03 18.27 8.19
CA GLU A 10 26.94 18.47 9.15
C GLU A 10 25.62 17.88 8.58
N ALA A 11 25.33 18.17 7.31
CA ALA A 11 24.15 17.64 6.62
C ALA A 11 24.21 16.11 6.54
N ARG A 12 25.35 15.56 6.14
CA ARG A 12 25.54 14.10 6.03
C ARG A 12 25.39 13.39 7.37
N LYS A 13 25.93 13.95 8.44
CA LYS A 13 25.80 13.39 9.80
C LYS A 13 24.35 13.43 10.30
N ALA A 14 23.62 14.50 10.00
CA ALA A 14 22.19 14.58 10.39
C ALA A 14 21.37 13.49 9.68
N ILE A 15 21.55 13.34 8.36
CA ILE A 15 20.89 12.26 7.62
C ILE A 15 21.25 10.89 8.22
N GLU A 16 22.56 10.64 8.46
CA GLU A 16 23.03 9.35 8.99
C GLU A 16 22.37 9.01 10.33
N ARG A 17 22.25 10.02 11.24
CA ARG A 17 21.59 9.80 12.53
C ARG A 17 20.11 9.41 12.35
N GLY A 18 19.39 10.13 11.48
CA GLY A 18 17.99 9.82 11.19
C GLY A 18 17.79 8.44 10.57
N VAL A 19 18.64 8.10 9.58
CA VAL A 19 18.68 6.77 8.96
C VAL A 19 18.89 5.69 10.02
N ASN A 20 19.86 5.88 10.89
CA ASN A 20 20.20 4.89 11.91
C ASN A 20 19.08 4.73 12.95
N GLN A 21 18.48 5.83 13.43
CA GLN A 21 17.39 5.75 14.40
C GLN A 21 16.22 4.91 13.88
N LEU A 22 15.80 5.15 12.65
CA LEU A 22 14.71 4.36 12.04
C LEU A 22 15.15 2.91 11.79
N ALA A 23 16.26 2.70 11.11
CA ALA A 23 16.69 1.36 10.71
C ALA A 23 17.04 0.47 11.92
N ASP A 24 17.64 1.04 12.96
CA ASP A 24 17.96 0.29 14.19
C ASP A 24 16.70 -0.16 14.94
N THR A 25 15.63 0.63 14.84
CA THR A 25 14.32 0.25 15.41
C THR A 25 13.68 -0.89 14.62
N VAL A 26 13.77 -0.84 13.29
CA VAL A 26 13.13 -1.83 12.39
C VAL A 26 13.90 -3.16 12.37
N LYS A 27 15.25 -3.15 12.27
CA LYS A 27 16.06 -4.36 12.03
C LYS A 27 15.95 -5.43 13.11
N ILE A 28 15.52 -5.07 14.34
CA ILE A 28 15.36 -6.03 15.44
C ILE A 28 14.22 -7.03 15.20
N THR A 29 13.34 -6.74 14.24
CA THR A 29 12.22 -7.62 13.88
C THR A 29 12.62 -8.74 12.91
N LEU A 30 13.82 -8.67 12.30
CA LEU A 30 14.24 -9.54 11.19
C LEU A 30 14.54 -10.97 11.66
N GLY A 31 13.98 -11.94 10.96
CA GLY A 31 14.28 -13.37 11.12
C GLY A 31 13.43 -14.07 12.18
N PRO A 32 13.60 -15.41 12.33
CA PRO A 32 12.71 -16.22 13.17
C PRO A 32 12.81 -15.94 14.68
N LYS A 33 13.87 -15.27 15.12
CA LYS A 33 14.04 -14.81 16.51
C LYS A 33 13.98 -13.28 16.60
N GLY A 34 13.43 -12.64 15.58
CA GLY A 34 13.11 -11.21 15.59
C GLY A 34 12.08 -10.87 16.67
N ARG A 35 12.13 -9.64 17.17
CA ARG A 35 11.27 -9.18 18.27
C ARG A 35 10.32 -8.09 17.80
N ASN A 36 9.20 -7.97 18.48
CA ASN A 36 8.20 -6.94 18.18
C ASN A 36 8.63 -5.56 18.68
N VAL A 37 8.11 -4.54 18.03
CA VAL A 37 8.19 -3.13 18.45
C VAL A 37 6.81 -2.71 18.97
N VAL A 38 6.79 -1.90 20.03
CA VAL A 38 5.56 -1.33 20.59
C VAL A 38 5.44 0.12 20.11
N LEU A 39 4.37 0.42 19.37
CA LEU A 39 4.09 1.76 18.82
C LEU A 39 3.01 2.43 19.68
N GLY A 40 3.34 3.57 20.26
CA GLY A 40 2.37 4.37 21.03
C GLY A 40 1.35 5.03 20.12
N LYS A 41 0.08 4.90 20.42
CA LYS A 41 -1.00 5.59 19.71
C LYS A 41 -1.56 6.71 20.57
N LYS A 42 -1.92 7.84 19.96
CA LYS A 42 -2.54 8.99 20.66
C LYS A 42 -3.91 8.60 21.26
N PHE A 43 -4.60 7.68 20.62
CA PHE A 43 -5.90 7.15 21.07
C PHE A 43 -5.91 5.63 20.90
N GLY A 44 -6.50 4.92 21.85
CA GLY A 44 -6.58 3.46 21.83
C GLY A 44 -5.37 2.78 22.47
N SER A 45 -5.27 1.47 22.27
CA SER A 45 -4.18 0.64 22.78
C SER A 45 -2.92 0.80 21.93
N PRO A 46 -1.71 0.70 22.53
CA PRO A 46 -0.50 0.63 21.73
C PRO A 46 -0.55 -0.54 20.74
N LEU A 47 0.04 -0.33 19.57
CA LEU A 47 0.17 -1.39 18.56
C LEU A 47 1.47 -2.15 18.77
N ILE A 48 1.39 -3.47 18.85
CA ILE A 48 2.55 -4.36 18.89
C ILE A 48 2.69 -4.98 17.50
N THR A 49 3.85 -4.84 16.88
CA THR A 49 4.05 -5.34 15.51
C THR A 49 5.52 -5.64 15.23
N ASN A 50 5.77 -6.54 14.29
CA ASN A 50 7.09 -6.78 13.69
C ASN A 50 7.13 -6.34 12.23
N ASP A 51 6.05 -5.81 11.68
CA ASP A 51 6.03 -5.32 10.30
C ASP A 51 6.86 -4.05 10.15
N GLY A 52 7.89 -4.14 9.30
CA GLY A 52 8.87 -3.06 9.08
C GLY A 52 8.24 -1.78 8.50
N VAL A 53 7.28 -1.87 7.59
CA VAL A 53 6.67 -0.67 7.00
C VAL A 53 5.76 0.05 8.00
N THR A 54 5.02 -0.69 8.80
CA THR A 54 4.17 -0.11 9.86
C THR A 54 5.05 0.63 10.89
N ILE A 55 6.16 0.01 11.31
CA ILE A 55 7.10 0.65 12.23
C ILE A 55 7.71 1.92 11.60
N ALA A 56 8.17 1.82 10.35
CA ALA A 56 8.83 2.94 9.66
C ALA A 56 7.89 4.15 9.47
N LYS A 57 6.60 3.91 9.22
CA LYS A 57 5.60 4.98 9.04
C LYS A 57 5.35 5.78 10.34
N GLU A 58 5.48 5.13 11.50
CA GLU A 58 5.20 5.77 12.80
C GLU A 58 6.38 6.58 13.35
N ILE A 59 7.61 6.37 12.80
CA ILE A 59 8.80 7.07 13.32
C ILE A 59 8.85 8.49 12.73
N GLU A 60 8.81 9.47 13.62
CA GLU A 60 8.97 10.89 13.32
C GLU A 60 9.91 11.49 14.36
N LEU A 61 10.98 12.14 13.88
CA LEU A 61 12.05 12.65 14.77
C LEU A 61 11.87 14.14 15.02
N GLU A 62 12.27 14.59 16.20
CA GLU A 62 12.13 15.97 16.65
C GLU A 62 13.01 16.94 15.83
N ASP A 63 14.25 16.52 15.51
CA ASP A 63 15.15 17.31 14.69
C ASP A 63 14.72 17.20 13.22
N PRO A 64 14.39 18.32 12.54
CA PRO A 64 13.90 18.25 11.16
C PRO A 64 14.93 17.71 10.16
N PHE A 65 16.23 17.88 10.41
CA PHE A 65 17.27 17.36 9.51
C PHE A 65 17.47 15.86 9.69
N GLU A 66 17.45 15.37 10.93
CA GLU A 66 17.46 13.93 11.21
C GLU A 66 16.18 13.27 10.65
N ASN A 67 15.04 13.96 10.82
CA ASN A 67 13.76 13.46 10.32
C ASN A 67 13.77 13.29 8.78
N MET A 68 14.49 14.14 8.03
CA MET A 68 14.68 13.94 6.59
C MET A 68 15.36 12.59 6.30
N GLY A 69 16.39 12.23 7.09
CA GLY A 69 17.05 10.93 6.98
C GLY A 69 16.09 9.77 7.23
N ALA A 70 15.30 9.88 8.29
CA ALA A 70 14.27 8.88 8.62
C ALA A 70 13.22 8.77 7.49
N GLN A 71 12.75 9.90 6.96
CA GLN A 71 11.78 9.93 5.86
C GLN A 71 12.30 9.24 4.59
N LEU A 72 13.58 9.43 4.25
CA LEU A 72 14.19 8.79 3.08
C LEU A 72 14.24 7.26 3.23
N ILE A 73 14.56 6.77 4.43
CA ILE A 73 14.55 5.33 4.70
C ILE A 73 13.11 4.79 4.78
N ARG A 74 12.18 5.57 5.31
CA ARG A 74 10.75 5.21 5.30
C ARG A 74 10.26 5.02 3.86
N GLU A 75 10.74 5.85 2.91
CA GLU A 75 10.40 5.69 1.49
C GLU A 75 10.87 4.34 0.93
N VAL A 76 12.08 3.87 1.30
CA VAL A 76 12.58 2.54 0.91
C VAL A 76 11.61 1.45 1.37
N SER A 77 11.21 1.51 2.64
CA SER A 77 10.29 0.53 3.24
C SER A 77 8.93 0.56 2.50
N THR A 78 8.36 1.76 2.33
CA THR A 78 7.05 1.95 1.68
C THR A 78 7.07 1.46 0.22
N LYS A 79 8.10 1.83 -0.55
CA LYS A 79 8.20 1.41 -1.96
C LYS A 79 8.36 -0.10 -2.09
N THR A 80 9.08 -0.73 -1.18
CA THR A 80 9.23 -2.19 -1.17
C THR A 80 7.89 -2.86 -0.87
N ASN A 81 7.16 -2.31 0.10
CA ASN A 81 5.80 -2.77 0.41
C ASN A 81 4.86 -2.62 -0.80
N ASP A 82 4.89 -1.47 -1.48
CA ASP A 82 4.00 -1.20 -2.64
C ASP A 82 4.24 -2.19 -3.79
N VAL A 83 5.49 -2.62 -4.00
CA VAL A 83 5.87 -3.49 -5.12
C VAL A 83 5.74 -4.98 -4.79
N ALA A 84 6.15 -5.37 -3.59
CA ALA A 84 6.30 -6.79 -3.21
C ALA A 84 5.44 -7.20 -2.01
N GLY A 85 4.95 -6.24 -1.23
CA GLY A 85 4.10 -6.50 -0.07
C GLY A 85 4.81 -7.12 1.13
N ASP A 86 6.13 -7.33 1.05
CA ASP A 86 6.96 -7.92 2.10
C ASP A 86 8.41 -7.45 1.90
N GLY A 87 9.33 -7.84 2.79
CA GLY A 87 10.77 -7.54 2.71
C GLY A 87 11.14 -6.12 3.11
N THR A 88 10.25 -5.40 3.75
CA THR A 88 10.43 -3.99 4.15
C THR A 88 11.57 -3.82 5.15
N THR A 89 11.72 -4.74 6.09
CA THR A 89 12.81 -4.77 7.07
C THR A 89 14.17 -4.99 6.39
N SER A 90 14.24 -5.95 5.45
CA SER A 90 15.46 -6.25 4.70
C SER A 90 15.89 -5.04 3.85
N ALA A 91 14.94 -4.39 3.17
CA ALA A 91 15.21 -3.20 2.36
C ALA A 91 15.75 -2.04 3.21
N THR A 92 15.13 -1.80 4.37
CA THR A 92 15.57 -0.77 5.33
C THR A 92 17.01 -1.03 5.80
N LEU A 93 17.31 -2.28 6.16
CA LEU A 93 18.65 -2.69 6.62
C LEU A 93 19.70 -2.57 5.51
N LEU A 94 19.36 -2.97 4.28
CA LEU A 94 20.26 -2.83 3.12
C LEU A 94 20.59 -1.37 2.86
N ALA A 95 19.57 -0.49 2.87
CA ALA A 95 19.75 0.94 2.66
C ALA A 95 20.63 1.56 3.76
N GLN A 96 20.40 1.23 5.02
CA GLN A 96 21.24 1.69 6.14
C GLN A 96 22.70 1.33 5.88
N ASN A 97 22.98 0.07 5.53
CA ASN A 97 24.35 -0.39 5.32
C ASN A 97 25.00 0.24 4.09
N MET A 98 24.25 0.44 2.99
CA MET A 98 24.75 1.14 1.81
C MET A 98 25.11 2.60 2.14
N ILE A 99 24.24 3.30 2.87
CA ILE A 99 24.47 4.69 3.28
C ILE A 99 25.70 4.79 4.20
N ARG A 100 25.77 3.94 5.24
CA ARG A 100 26.90 3.94 6.20
C ARG A 100 28.24 3.69 5.52
N GLU A 101 28.31 2.67 4.63
CA GLU A 101 29.54 2.39 3.88
C GLU A 101 29.86 3.50 2.88
N GLY A 102 28.83 4.05 2.22
CA GLY A 102 28.98 5.16 1.29
C GLY A 102 29.53 6.42 1.96
N LEU A 103 28.98 6.80 3.11
CA LEU A 103 29.43 8.00 3.86
C LEU A 103 30.89 7.89 4.32
N LYS A 104 31.36 6.69 4.71
CA LYS A 104 32.77 6.46 5.04
C LYS A 104 33.68 6.76 3.83
N ASN A 105 33.28 6.33 2.65
CA ASN A 105 34.04 6.56 1.42
C ASN A 105 33.97 8.02 0.96
N LEU A 106 32.84 8.69 1.15
CA LEU A 106 32.73 10.14 0.89
C LEU A 106 33.65 10.94 1.81
N ALA A 107 33.71 10.59 3.08
CA ALA A 107 34.63 11.22 4.03
C ALA A 107 36.10 11.01 3.65
N ALA A 108 36.40 9.90 2.94
CA ALA A 108 37.74 9.61 2.40
C ALA A 108 38.02 10.33 1.05
N GLY A 109 37.04 11.10 0.53
CA GLY A 109 37.24 11.92 -0.67
C GLY A 109 36.72 11.28 -1.97
N ALA A 110 35.99 10.19 -1.92
CA ALA A 110 35.41 9.57 -3.12
C ALA A 110 34.36 10.47 -3.79
N ASN A 111 34.31 10.46 -5.10
CA ASN A 111 33.33 11.24 -5.88
C ASN A 111 31.97 10.57 -5.88
N PRO A 112 30.94 11.19 -5.27
CA PRO A 112 29.63 10.57 -5.11
C PRO A 112 28.93 10.25 -6.44
N MET A 113 29.12 11.08 -7.47
CA MET A 113 28.48 10.86 -8.77
C MET A 113 29.08 9.66 -9.51
N VAL A 114 30.37 9.39 -9.30
CA VAL A 114 31.04 8.21 -9.86
C VAL A 114 30.67 6.95 -9.04
N MET A 115 30.66 7.05 -7.71
CA MET A 115 30.21 5.98 -6.82
C MET A 115 28.78 5.53 -7.15
N ARG A 116 27.87 6.48 -7.41
CA ARG A 116 26.47 6.20 -7.79
C ARG A 116 26.40 5.25 -9.00
N ARG A 117 27.26 5.46 -10.02
CA ARG A 117 27.32 4.56 -11.19
C ARG A 117 27.76 3.15 -10.80
N GLY A 118 28.73 3.05 -9.90
CA GLY A 118 29.18 1.77 -9.37
C GLY A 118 28.10 1.03 -8.59
N ILE A 119 27.37 1.76 -7.75
CA ILE A 119 26.21 1.23 -7.01
C ILE A 119 25.17 0.66 -8.00
N GLN A 120 24.83 1.44 -9.04
CA GLN A 120 23.84 1.01 -10.03
C GLN A 120 24.26 -0.29 -10.75
N LYS A 121 25.48 -0.34 -11.26
CA LYS A 121 26.02 -1.53 -11.96
C LYS A 121 26.02 -2.77 -11.04
N ALA A 122 26.42 -2.60 -9.78
CA ALA A 122 26.46 -3.69 -8.81
C ALA A 122 25.05 -4.17 -8.41
N THR A 123 24.10 -3.25 -8.33
CA THR A 123 22.68 -3.56 -8.11
C THR A 123 22.14 -4.43 -9.24
N GLU A 124 22.40 -4.03 -10.50
CA GLU A 124 21.99 -4.80 -11.69
C GLU A 124 22.59 -6.22 -11.67
N ALA A 125 23.89 -6.34 -11.33
CA ALA A 125 24.57 -7.64 -11.22
C ALA A 125 23.99 -8.49 -10.09
N ALA A 126 23.69 -7.91 -8.94
CA ALA A 126 23.12 -8.59 -7.79
C ALA A 126 21.69 -9.09 -8.10
N VAL A 127 20.87 -8.26 -8.74
CA VAL A 127 19.50 -8.62 -9.15
C VAL A 127 19.52 -9.74 -10.19
N ALA A 128 20.45 -9.66 -11.16
CA ALA A 128 20.62 -10.73 -12.16
C ALA A 128 20.96 -12.08 -11.51
N GLU A 129 21.82 -12.07 -10.48
CA GLU A 129 22.18 -13.28 -9.72
C GLU A 129 20.98 -13.84 -8.94
N ILE A 130 20.20 -12.96 -8.29
CA ILE A 130 18.97 -13.36 -7.58
C ILE A 130 18.02 -14.08 -8.56
N ARG A 131 17.76 -13.45 -9.73
CA ARG A 131 16.87 -14.02 -10.76
C ARG A 131 17.41 -15.35 -11.33
N ALA A 132 18.72 -15.45 -11.52
CA ALA A 132 19.35 -16.66 -12.06
C ALA A 132 19.23 -17.86 -11.11
N ASN A 133 19.14 -17.60 -9.80
CA ASN A 133 18.99 -18.63 -8.78
C ASN A 133 17.51 -18.87 -8.39
N SER A 134 16.57 -18.18 -9.04
CA SER A 134 15.13 -18.33 -8.77
C SER A 134 14.61 -19.67 -9.28
N GLN A 135 13.74 -20.31 -8.48
CA GLN A 135 13.02 -21.53 -8.83
C GLN A 135 11.52 -21.23 -8.86
N PRO A 136 10.79 -21.72 -9.88
CA PRO A 136 9.34 -21.50 -9.90
C PRO A 136 8.66 -22.24 -8.76
N VAL A 137 7.59 -21.67 -8.23
CA VAL A 137 6.75 -22.31 -7.20
C VAL A 137 6.06 -23.52 -7.82
N SER A 138 6.20 -24.69 -7.22
CA SER A 138 5.64 -25.94 -7.71
C SER A 138 4.57 -26.52 -6.75
N GLY A 139 3.41 -25.88 -6.76
CA GLY A 139 2.23 -26.39 -6.04
C GLY A 139 2.05 -25.82 -4.63
N SER A 140 1.04 -26.38 -3.97
CA SER A 140 0.53 -25.91 -2.67
C SER A 140 1.57 -25.96 -1.55
N GLN A 141 2.49 -26.94 -1.60
CA GLN A 141 3.52 -27.10 -0.56
C GLN A 141 4.51 -25.93 -0.53
N ASP A 142 4.95 -25.46 -1.70
CA ASP A 142 5.87 -24.31 -1.75
C ASP A 142 5.17 -23.03 -1.30
N ILE A 143 3.89 -22.87 -1.66
CA ILE A 143 3.05 -21.74 -1.18
C ILE A 143 2.98 -21.77 0.36
N ALA A 144 2.72 -22.97 0.93
CA ALA A 144 2.67 -23.13 2.38
C ALA A 144 4.00 -22.79 3.05
N ARG A 145 5.14 -23.19 2.44
CA ARG A 145 6.49 -22.85 2.94
C ARG A 145 6.73 -21.35 2.97
N VAL A 146 6.42 -20.65 1.87
CA VAL A 146 6.56 -19.18 1.80
C VAL A 146 5.70 -18.52 2.88
N GLY A 147 4.42 -18.92 2.96
CA GLY A 147 3.50 -18.40 3.96
C GLY A 147 3.97 -18.65 5.40
N THR A 148 4.53 -19.84 5.66
CA THR A 148 5.09 -20.20 6.98
C THR A 148 6.30 -19.33 7.33
N ILE A 149 7.21 -19.14 6.38
CA ILE A 149 8.44 -18.35 6.63
C ILE A 149 8.08 -16.87 6.88
N SER A 150 7.20 -16.29 6.07
CA SER A 150 6.78 -14.89 6.23
C SER A 150 5.98 -14.68 7.53
N SER A 151 5.03 -15.56 7.84
CA SER A 151 4.21 -15.44 9.05
C SER A 151 4.87 -15.95 10.33
N GLY A 152 5.86 -16.82 10.22
CA GLY A 152 6.43 -17.54 11.37
C GLY A 152 5.48 -18.59 11.96
N ASP A 153 4.42 -18.99 11.24
CA ASP A 153 3.37 -19.89 11.74
C ASP A 153 2.93 -20.86 10.65
N GLU A 154 3.12 -22.16 10.91
CA GLU A 154 2.77 -23.24 9.98
C GLU A 154 1.28 -23.32 9.67
N LEU A 155 0.42 -23.01 10.65
CA LEU A 155 -1.03 -22.99 10.43
C LEU A 155 -1.41 -21.92 9.41
N ILE A 156 -0.82 -20.73 9.54
CA ILE A 156 -1.07 -19.61 8.62
C ILE A 156 -0.60 -19.98 7.20
N GLY A 157 0.61 -20.53 7.08
CA GLY A 157 1.12 -20.97 5.77
C GLY A 157 0.20 -21.97 5.08
N ARG A 158 -0.32 -22.94 5.84
CA ARG A 158 -1.25 -23.94 5.33
C ARG A 158 -2.59 -23.32 4.91
N LEU A 159 -3.16 -22.42 5.74
CA LEU A 159 -4.43 -21.75 5.42
C LEU A 159 -4.33 -20.90 4.15
N ILE A 160 -3.20 -20.22 3.95
CA ILE A 160 -2.94 -19.44 2.72
C ILE A 160 -2.88 -20.39 1.51
N ALA A 161 -2.15 -21.49 1.61
CA ALA A 161 -2.04 -22.45 0.52
C ALA A 161 -3.40 -23.05 0.15
N GLU A 162 -4.19 -23.45 1.16
CA GLU A 162 -5.57 -23.94 0.95
C GLU A 162 -6.46 -22.87 0.29
N ALA A 163 -6.37 -21.62 0.74
CA ALA A 163 -7.13 -20.52 0.17
C ALA A 163 -6.76 -20.31 -1.31
N MET A 164 -5.47 -20.28 -1.63
CA MET A 164 -5.00 -20.11 -3.02
C MET A 164 -5.42 -21.27 -3.92
N GLU A 165 -5.43 -22.49 -3.40
CA GLU A 165 -5.87 -23.67 -4.16
C GLU A 165 -7.37 -23.61 -4.48
N LYS A 166 -8.20 -23.16 -3.53
CA LYS A 166 -9.66 -23.09 -3.68
C LYS A 166 -10.13 -22.00 -4.66
N VAL A 167 -9.44 -20.85 -4.71
CA VAL A 167 -9.89 -19.71 -5.53
C VAL A 167 -9.14 -19.56 -6.86
N SER A 168 -8.36 -20.55 -7.26
CA SER A 168 -7.52 -20.50 -8.46
C SER A 168 -6.39 -19.44 -8.39
N GLN A 169 -5.50 -19.47 -9.38
CA GLN A 169 -4.32 -18.60 -9.41
C GLN A 169 -4.65 -17.10 -9.45
N ASN A 170 -5.77 -16.73 -10.04
CA ASN A 170 -6.23 -15.35 -10.16
C ASN A 170 -7.31 -14.99 -9.13
N GLY A 171 -7.58 -15.88 -8.18
CA GLY A 171 -8.60 -15.69 -7.17
C GLY A 171 -8.21 -14.67 -6.11
N VAL A 172 -9.21 -14.07 -5.51
CA VAL A 172 -9.04 -13.03 -4.51
C VAL A 172 -9.02 -13.65 -3.12
N ILE A 173 -8.04 -13.27 -2.30
CA ILE A 173 -7.98 -13.66 -0.89
C ILE A 173 -7.98 -12.37 -0.05
N THR A 174 -8.91 -12.29 0.89
CA THR A 174 -9.02 -11.18 1.86
C THR A 174 -8.78 -11.69 3.27
N VAL A 175 -8.40 -10.77 4.14
CA VAL A 175 -8.15 -11.06 5.57
C VAL A 175 -9.13 -10.25 6.40
N GLU A 176 -9.91 -10.93 7.22
CA GLU A 176 -10.94 -10.30 8.06
C GLU A 176 -10.84 -10.78 9.52
N GLU A 177 -11.41 -10.02 10.41
CA GLU A 177 -11.48 -10.38 11.82
C GLU A 177 -12.54 -11.47 12.04
N SER A 178 -12.18 -12.50 12.79
CA SER A 178 -13.13 -13.54 13.25
C SER A 178 -13.92 -13.05 14.46
N LYS A 179 -15.13 -13.52 14.59
CA LYS A 179 -15.92 -13.32 15.82
C LYS A 179 -15.55 -14.33 16.91
N THR A 180 -14.70 -15.31 16.56
CA THR A 180 -14.26 -16.37 17.48
C THR A 180 -12.74 -16.28 17.66
N ALA A 181 -12.19 -17.03 18.59
CA ALA A 181 -10.74 -17.10 18.83
C ALA A 181 -10.01 -17.94 17.76
N GLU A 182 -10.74 -18.65 16.89
CA GLU A 182 -10.15 -19.51 15.87
C GLU A 182 -9.83 -18.76 14.58
N THR A 183 -8.69 -19.11 13.97
CA THR A 183 -8.29 -18.64 12.64
C THR A 183 -8.60 -19.74 11.63
N TYR A 184 -9.36 -19.41 10.58
CA TYR A 184 -9.81 -20.37 9.56
C TYR A 184 -9.99 -19.67 8.21
N SER A 185 -10.11 -20.48 7.15
CA SER A 185 -10.43 -19.95 5.81
C SER A 185 -11.79 -20.44 5.34
N GLU A 186 -12.52 -19.57 4.66
CA GLU A 186 -13.77 -19.91 3.99
C GLU A 186 -13.79 -19.31 2.59
N VAL A 187 -14.55 -19.90 1.67
CA VAL A 187 -14.76 -19.35 0.33
C VAL A 187 -16.21 -18.86 0.25
N VAL A 188 -16.36 -17.62 -0.17
CA VAL A 188 -17.67 -16.97 -0.31
C VAL A 188 -17.84 -16.44 -1.73
N GLU A 189 -19.09 -16.18 -2.12
CA GLU A 189 -19.38 -15.56 -3.41
C GLU A 189 -18.87 -14.12 -3.42
N GLY A 190 -18.21 -13.74 -4.49
CA GLY A 190 -17.63 -12.40 -4.56
C GLY A 190 -16.83 -12.21 -5.83
N MET A 191 -16.37 -10.98 -6.06
CA MET A 191 -15.53 -10.69 -7.22
C MET A 191 -14.65 -9.46 -6.99
N GLN A 192 -13.57 -9.39 -7.76
CA GLN A 192 -12.70 -8.21 -7.84
C GLN A 192 -12.77 -7.61 -9.24
N PHE A 193 -12.72 -6.28 -9.32
CA PHE A 193 -12.52 -5.58 -10.58
C PHE A 193 -11.53 -4.42 -10.42
N ASP A 194 -10.87 -4.08 -11.53
CA ASP A 194 -9.71 -3.19 -11.59
C ASP A 194 -10.15 -1.71 -11.67
N ARG A 195 -10.84 -1.24 -10.65
CA ARG A 195 -11.22 0.16 -10.44
C ARG A 195 -11.19 0.45 -8.95
N GLY A 196 -10.44 1.45 -8.56
CA GLY A 196 -10.37 1.89 -7.17
C GLY A 196 -11.23 3.14 -6.89
N TYR A 197 -11.08 3.70 -5.70
CA TYR A 197 -11.82 4.90 -5.31
C TYR A 197 -11.45 6.10 -6.20
N ILE A 198 -12.44 6.95 -6.46
CA ILE A 198 -12.26 8.15 -7.33
C ILE A 198 -11.30 9.15 -6.67
N THR A 199 -11.28 9.24 -5.35
CA THR A 199 -10.44 10.19 -4.62
C THR A 199 -10.00 9.60 -3.26
N PRO A 200 -8.76 9.91 -2.82
CA PRO A 200 -8.27 9.47 -1.50
C PRO A 200 -9.13 9.92 -0.32
N TYR A 201 -9.92 10.98 -0.45
CA TYR A 201 -10.83 11.43 0.62
C TYR A 201 -11.93 10.40 0.95
N MET A 202 -12.05 9.35 0.14
CA MET A 202 -13.05 8.28 0.35
C MET A 202 -12.54 7.13 1.23
N VAL A 203 -11.25 7.10 1.58
CA VAL A 203 -10.69 6.02 2.41
C VAL A 203 -11.30 6.04 3.83
N THR A 204 -11.44 4.87 4.42
CA THR A 204 -11.87 4.69 5.81
C THR A 204 -10.69 4.34 6.71
N ASP A 205 -9.64 3.77 6.11
CA ASP A 205 -8.37 3.46 6.76
C ASP A 205 -7.26 4.26 6.08
N ASN A 206 -6.80 5.32 6.74
CA ASN A 206 -5.77 6.21 6.21
C ASN A 206 -4.37 5.57 6.23
N GLU A 207 -4.13 4.60 7.10
CA GLU A 207 -2.81 3.94 7.19
C GLU A 207 -2.59 3.03 5.99
N LYS A 208 -3.62 2.28 5.60
CA LYS A 208 -3.58 1.37 4.44
C LYS A 208 -4.03 2.03 3.14
N MET A 209 -4.56 3.26 3.21
CA MET A 209 -5.17 3.96 2.06
C MET A 209 -6.26 3.10 1.41
N GLU A 210 -7.13 2.51 2.23
CA GLU A 210 -8.23 1.64 1.81
C GLU A 210 -9.57 2.14 2.34
N ALA A 211 -10.63 1.86 1.61
CA ALA A 211 -11.99 2.06 2.09
C ALA A 211 -12.62 0.68 2.31
N VAL A 212 -13.00 0.39 3.56
CA VAL A 212 -13.68 -0.85 3.93
C VAL A 212 -15.09 -0.49 4.38
N ILE A 213 -16.08 -1.12 3.75
CA ILE A 213 -17.51 -0.89 4.02
C ILE A 213 -18.15 -2.23 4.36
N ASP A 214 -18.55 -2.40 5.61
CA ASP A 214 -19.31 -3.57 6.07
C ASP A 214 -20.80 -3.32 5.88
N ASP A 215 -21.55 -4.36 5.54
CA ASP A 215 -22.98 -4.33 5.25
C ASP A 215 -23.30 -3.27 4.18
N ALA A 216 -22.54 -3.30 3.08
CA ALA A 216 -22.60 -2.29 2.03
C ALA A 216 -23.88 -2.40 1.20
N TYR A 217 -24.53 -1.28 0.95
CA TYR A 217 -25.48 -1.10 -0.14
C TYR A 217 -24.73 -0.63 -1.38
N ILE A 218 -25.13 -1.08 -2.56
CA ILE A 218 -24.37 -0.86 -3.81
C ILE A 218 -25.31 -0.29 -4.88
N LEU A 219 -25.07 0.97 -5.25
CA LEU A 219 -25.74 1.60 -6.40
C LEU A 219 -24.91 1.26 -7.64
N ILE A 220 -25.56 0.68 -8.64
CA ILE A 220 -24.90 0.24 -9.89
C ILE A 220 -25.55 0.98 -11.05
N THR A 221 -24.75 1.77 -11.79
CA THR A 221 -25.27 2.51 -12.93
C THR A 221 -24.22 2.67 -14.04
N ASP A 222 -24.67 2.68 -15.28
CA ASP A 222 -23.84 3.00 -16.45
C ASP A 222 -23.81 4.51 -16.72
N LYS A 223 -24.53 5.31 -15.92
CA LYS A 223 -24.61 6.77 -16.07
C LYS A 223 -23.47 7.46 -15.33
N LYS A 224 -23.19 8.68 -15.78
CA LYS A 224 -22.30 9.61 -15.09
C LYS A 224 -23.11 10.42 -14.08
N ILE A 225 -22.57 10.64 -12.89
CA ILE A 225 -23.23 11.39 -11.82
C ILE A 225 -22.46 12.71 -11.62
N SER A 226 -23.02 13.81 -12.14
CA SER A 226 -22.42 15.15 -12.00
C SER A 226 -23.24 16.05 -11.08
N ASN A 227 -24.56 15.83 -11.04
CA ASN A 227 -25.51 16.61 -10.26
C ASN A 227 -26.03 15.79 -9.07
N ILE A 228 -25.84 16.30 -7.87
CA ILE A 228 -26.26 15.60 -6.64
C ILE A 228 -27.80 15.41 -6.56
N GLN A 229 -28.57 16.28 -7.20
CA GLN A 229 -30.04 16.22 -7.19
C GLN A 229 -30.57 14.90 -7.76
N GLU A 230 -29.82 14.28 -8.70
CA GLU A 230 -30.22 13.03 -9.36
C GLU A 230 -30.24 11.84 -8.40
N ILE A 231 -29.42 11.88 -7.36
CA ILE A 231 -29.31 10.78 -6.38
C ILE A 231 -29.71 11.20 -4.96
N LEU A 232 -30.10 12.46 -4.78
CA LEU A 232 -30.42 13.02 -3.45
C LEU A 232 -31.51 12.21 -2.72
N PRO A 233 -32.65 11.85 -3.36
CA PRO A 233 -33.68 11.08 -2.68
C PRO A 233 -33.17 9.72 -2.16
N LEU A 234 -32.28 9.08 -2.92
CA LEU A 234 -31.66 7.82 -2.50
C LEU A 234 -30.70 8.03 -1.34
N LEU A 235 -29.84 9.07 -1.43
CA LEU A 235 -28.89 9.37 -0.35
C LEU A 235 -29.62 9.69 0.97
N GLU A 236 -30.74 10.40 0.92
CA GLU A 236 -31.54 10.67 2.13
C GLU A 236 -32.06 9.39 2.77
N GLN A 237 -32.56 8.43 1.97
CA GLN A 237 -33.01 7.14 2.47
C GLN A 237 -31.86 6.37 3.14
N ILE A 238 -30.67 6.34 2.53
CA ILE A 238 -29.47 5.67 3.05
C ILE A 238 -29.03 6.30 4.39
N VAL A 239 -29.00 7.63 4.46
CA VAL A 239 -28.63 8.37 5.67
C VAL A 239 -29.64 8.11 6.80
N GLN A 240 -30.95 8.18 6.51
CA GLN A 240 -32.01 7.93 7.49
C GLN A 240 -31.95 6.49 8.01
N ALA A 241 -31.58 5.53 7.15
CA ALA A 241 -31.44 4.12 7.53
C ALA A 241 -30.09 3.83 8.22
N GLY A 242 -29.19 4.80 8.33
CA GLY A 242 -27.85 4.62 8.92
C GLY A 242 -26.99 3.62 8.15
N LYS A 243 -27.18 3.53 6.82
CA LYS A 243 -26.50 2.53 6.00
C LYS A 243 -25.29 3.13 5.29
N LYS A 244 -24.36 2.25 4.86
CA LYS A 244 -23.15 2.62 4.12
C LYS A 244 -23.37 2.32 2.64
N LEU A 245 -22.84 3.17 1.76
CA LEU A 245 -23.09 3.08 0.32
C LEU A 245 -21.80 2.99 -0.51
N LEU A 246 -21.77 2.04 -1.44
CA LEU A 246 -20.84 2.04 -2.56
C LEU A 246 -21.59 2.52 -3.81
N ILE A 247 -21.02 3.46 -4.55
CA ILE A 247 -21.56 3.91 -5.85
C ILE A 247 -20.61 3.41 -6.95
N ILE A 248 -21.13 2.60 -7.85
CA ILE A 248 -20.43 2.13 -9.07
C ILE A 248 -21.12 2.83 -10.24
N ALA A 249 -20.43 3.81 -10.84
CA ALA A 249 -20.98 4.66 -11.90
C ALA A 249 -19.96 4.82 -13.04
N GLU A 250 -20.39 5.25 -14.22
CA GLU A 250 -19.43 5.58 -15.29
C GLU A 250 -18.39 6.59 -14.77
N ASP A 251 -18.84 7.62 -14.09
CA ASP A 251 -17.99 8.55 -13.35
C ASP A 251 -18.84 9.27 -12.30
N VAL A 252 -18.19 9.81 -11.26
CA VAL A 252 -18.83 10.71 -10.29
C VAL A 252 -17.93 11.94 -10.21
N GLU A 253 -18.46 13.10 -10.53
CA GLU A 253 -17.66 14.33 -10.64
C GLU A 253 -18.44 15.59 -10.22
N GLY A 254 -17.77 16.72 -10.30
CA GLY A 254 -18.37 18.03 -10.11
C GLY A 254 -19.01 18.23 -8.74
N GLU A 255 -20.22 18.78 -8.75
CA GLU A 255 -21.01 19.10 -7.56
C GLU A 255 -21.36 17.83 -6.75
N ALA A 256 -21.70 16.75 -7.44
CA ALA A 256 -22.06 15.48 -6.79
C ALA A 256 -20.90 14.93 -5.96
N LEU A 257 -19.71 14.85 -6.56
CA LEU A 257 -18.52 14.36 -5.86
C LEU A 257 -18.15 15.23 -4.66
N ALA A 258 -18.15 16.56 -4.85
CA ALA A 258 -17.80 17.51 -3.79
C ALA A 258 -18.77 17.40 -2.59
N THR A 259 -20.07 17.27 -2.87
CA THR A 259 -21.10 17.13 -1.83
C THR A 259 -20.95 15.82 -1.06
N ILE A 260 -20.70 14.71 -1.76
CA ILE A 260 -20.48 13.39 -1.12
C ILE A 260 -19.26 13.45 -0.19
N ILE A 261 -18.14 14.00 -0.69
CA ILE A 261 -16.89 14.11 0.10
C ILE A 261 -17.14 14.96 1.36
N LEU A 262 -17.79 16.12 1.21
CA LEU A 262 -18.06 17.03 2.33
C LEU A 262 -18.89 16.34 3.42
N ASN A 263 -19.94 15.64 3.04
CA ASN A 263 -20.81 14.94 4.00
C ASN A 263 -20.09 13.76 4.67
N LYS A 264 -19.25 13.04 3.92
CA LYS A 264 -18.41 11.97 4.49
C LYS A 264 -17.42 12.54 5.52
N LEU A 265 -16.73 13.65 5.18
CA LEU A 265 -15.76 14.28 6.10
C LEU A 265 -16.43 14.82 7.37
N ARG A 266 -17.69 15.22 7.28
CA ARG A 266 -18.51 15.63 8.43
C ARG A 266 -19.02 14.44 9.26
N GLY A 267 -18.82 13.20 8.78
CA GLY A 267 -19.30 12.01 9.46
C GLY A 267 -20.80 11.77 9.32
N THR A 268 -21.47 12.46 8.40
CA THR A 268 -22.92 12.33 8.19
C THR A 268 -23.27 10.94 7.66
N PHE A 269 -22.45 10.41 6.71
CA PHE A 269 -22.62 9.04 6.22
C PHE A 269 -21.31 8.55 5.56
N THR A 270 -21.21 7.23 5.42
CA THR A 270 -20.09 6.58 4.76
C THR A 270 -20.47 6.26 3.32
N CYS A 271 -19.77 6.87 2.37
CA CYS A 271 -19.98 6.60 0.95
C CYS A 271 -18.63 6.52 0.24
N VAL A 272 -18.51 5.54 -0.66
CA VAL A 272 -17.34 5.38 -1.53
C VAL A 272 -17.83 5.34 -2.97
N CYS A 273 -17.14 6.06 -3.86
CA CYS A 273 -17.48 6.09 -5.28
C CYS A 273 -16.33 5.46 -6.08
N VAL A 274 -16.67 4.57 -6.98
CA VAL A 274 -15.72 3.91 -7.89
C VAL A 274 -16.25 4.00 -9.32
N LYS A 275 -15.33 3.99 -10.29
CA LYS A 275 -15.71 3.96 -11.70
C LYS A 275 -16.12 2.55 -12.11
N ALA A 276 -17.13 2.44 -12.95
CA ALA A 276 -17.58 1.17 -13.50
C ALA A 276 -16.44 0.50 -14.30
N PRO A 277 -16.28 -0.82 -14.16
CA PRO A 277 -15.25 -1.55 -14.91
C PRO A 277 -15.61 -1.68 -16.38
N GLY A 278 -14.61 -1.73 -17.26
CA GLY A 278 -14.79 -1.89 -18.70
C GLY A 278 -15.23 -0.62 -19.41
N PHE A 279 -15.53 -0.76 -20.70
CA PHE A 279 -15.97 0.33 -21.60
C PHE A 279 -17.04 -0.21 -22.55
N GLY A 280 -17.93 0.67 -22.99
CA GLY A 280 -18.97 0.33 -23.96
C GLY A 280 -19.85 -0.84 -23.49
N ASP A 281 -20.16 -1.77 -24.38
CA ASP A 281 -21.03 -2.92 -24.07
C ASP A 281 -20.43 -3.84 -23.01
N ARG A 282 -19.09 -3.95 -22.95
CA ARG A 282 -18.43 -4.72 -21.89
C ARG A 282 -18.70 -4.14 -20.51
N ARG A 283 -18.76 -2.82 -20.38
CA ARG A 283 -19.13 -2.16 -19.12
C ARG A 283 -20.52 -2.61 -18.67
N LYS A 284 -21.49 -2.61 -19.59
CA LYS A 284 -22.87 -3.03 -19.32
C LYS A 284 -22.93 -4.47 -18.82
N GLU A 285 -22.19 -5.36 -19.49
CA GLU A 285 -22.12 -6.78 -19.14
C GLU A 285 -21.48 -6.99 -17.75
N MET A 286 -20.39 -6.25 -17.44
CA MET A 286 -19.75 -6.33 -16.14
C MET A 286 -20.62 -5.75 -15.01
N LEU A 287 -21.34 -4.65 -15.29
CA LEU A 287 -22.30 -4.09 -14.33
C LEU A 287 -23.43 -5.08 -14.04
N GLN A 288 -23.90 -5.80 -15.08
CA GLN A 288 -24.92 -6.84 -14.93
C GLN A 288 -24.39 -8.01 -14.08
N ASP A 289 -23.14 -8.42 -14.28
CA ASP A 289 -22.51 -9.47 -13.46
C ASP A 289 -22.45 -9.05 -11.97
N ILE A 290 -22.06 -7.77 -11.72
CA ILE A 290 -22.04 -7.21 -10.36
C ILE A 290 -23.45 -7.16 -9.77
N ALA A 291 -24.46 -6.78 -10.56
CA ALA A 291 -25.84 -6.70 -10.10
C ALA A 291 -26.35 -8.09 -9.70
N ILE A 292 -26.11 -9.12 -10.52
CA ILE A 292 -26.49 -10.50 -10.23
C ILE A 292 -25.79 -10.99 -8.95
N LEU A 293 -24.48 -10.73 -8.83
CA LEU A 293 -23.69 -11.14 -7.65
C LEU A 293 -24.21 -10.51 -6.36
N THR A 294 -24.69 -9.26 -6.42
CA THR A 294 -25.07 -8.50 -5.24
C THR A 294 -26.58 -8.44 -5.00
N GLY A 295 -27.37 -9.03 -5.91
CA GLY A 295 -28.83 -9.02 -5.84
C GLY A 295 -29.46 -7.67 -6.10
N GLY A 296 -28.74 -6.79 -6.83
CA GLY A 296 -29.21 -5.46 -7.19
C GLY A 296 -29.66 -5.36 -8.65
N GLN A 297 -29.93 -4.13 -9.08
CA GLN A 297 -30.30 -3.82 -10.47
C GLN A 297 -29.37 -2.75 -11.04
N VAL A 298 -29.07 -2.85 -12.34
CA VAL A 298 -28.33 -1.80 -13.03
C VAL A 298 -29.29 -0.68 -13.40
N ILE A 299 -29.04 0.53 -12.90
CA ILE A 299 -29.83 1.71 -13.29
C ILE A 299 -29.24 2.22 -14.61
N SER A 300 -29.94 1.98 -15.72
CA SER A 300 -29.48 2.29 -17.08
C SER A 300 -30.56 2.96 -17.89
N SER A 301 -30.14 3.90 -18.76
CA SER A 301 -31.05 4.55 -19.73
C SER A 301 -31.59 3.55 -20.73
N ASP A 302 -30.82 2.51 -21.07
CA ASP A 302 -31.25 1.46 -22.00
C ASP A 302 -32.45 0.67 -21.47
N LEU A 303 -32.58 0.61 -20.12
CA LEU A 303 -33.70 -0.02 -19.45
C LEU A 303 -34.83 0.96 -19.09
N GLY A 304 -34.72 2.21 -19.54
CA GLY A 304 -35.69 3.26 -19.27
C GLY A 304 -35.70 3.78 -17.85
N MET A 305 -34.60 3.53 -17.10
CA MET A 305 -34.48 3.92 -15.69
C MET A 305 -33.73 5.25 -15.53
N GLU A 306 -34.17 6.09 -14.61
CA GLU A 306 -33.45 7.31 -14.26
C GLU A 306 -32.91 7.22 -12.82
N LEU A 307 -31.79 7.89 -12.55
CA LEU A 307 -31.16 7.88 -11.21
C LEU A 307 -32.08 8.45 -10.14
N LYS A 308 -32.94 9.41 -10.50
CA LYS A 308 -33.90 10.02 -9.56
C LYS A 308 -34.97 9.03 -9.07
N ASP A 309 -35.23 7.97 -9.84
CA ASP A 309 -36.23 6.96 -9.51
C ASP A 309 -35.62 5.79 -8.69
N ALA A 310 -34.29 5.82 -8.47
CA ALA A 310 -33.59 4.79 -7.70
C ALA A 310 -34.06 4.77 -6.24
N ASN A 311 -34.25 3.57 -5.74
CA ASN A 311 -34.65 3.37 -4.34
C ASN A 311 -33.82 2.23 -3.71
N VAL A 312 -33.90 2.08 -2.39
CA VAL A 312 -33.08 1.13 -1.62
C VAL A 312 -33.30 -0.33 -2.09
N GLN A 313 -34.49 -0.66 -2.63
CA GLN A 313 -34.80 -2.03 -3.06
C GLN A 313 -34.07 -2.41 -4.37
N MET A 314 -33.65 -1.42 -5.15
CA MET A 314 -32.89 -1.63 -6.39
C MET A 314 -31.40 -1.82 -6.14
N LEU A 315 -30.93 -1.49 -4.92
CA LEU A 315 -29.50 -1.54 -4.59
C LEU A 315 -29.04 -2.97 -4.38
N GLY A 316 -27.86 -3.27 -4.88
CA GLY A 316 -27.15 -4.49 -4.51
C GLY A 316 -26.70 -4.43 -3.04
N ARG A 317 -26.37 -5.60 -2.48
CA ARG A 317 -25.88 -5.72 -1.10
C ARG A 317 -24.69 -6.67 -1.05
N ALA A 318 -23.78 -6.39 -0.14
CA ALA A 318 -22.65 -7.28 0.14
C ALA A 318 -22.29 -7.20 1.62
N ARG A 319 -21.80 -8.29 2.17
CA ARG A 319 -21.34 -8.34 3.56
C ARG A 319 -20.19 -7.35 3.78
N GLN A 320 -19.26 -7.28 2.83
CA GLN A 320 -18.17 -6.31 2.89
C GLN A 320 -17.74 -5.87 1.49
N VAL A 321 -17.35 -4.62 1.34
CA VAL A 321 -16.68 -4.12 0.14
C VAL A 321 -15.35 -3.49 0.58
N LYS A 322 -14.26 -3.87 -0.09
CA LYS A 322 -12.93 -3.31 0.12
C LYS A 322 -12.47 -2.60 -1.15
N VAL A 323 -12.15 -1.32 -1.04
CA VAL A 323 -11.72 -0.51 -2.18
C VAL A 323 -10.33 0.04 -1.91
N THR A 324 -9.39 -0.26 -2.80
CA THR A 324 -8.04 0.29 -2.79
C THR A 324 -7.93 1.41 -3.83
N LYS A 325 -6.75 1.92 -4.06
CA LYS A 325 -6.48 2.91 -5.11
C LYS A 325 -6.78 2.36 -6.52
N GLU A 326 -6.62 1.06 -6.73
CA GLU A 326 -6.67 0.42 -8.05
C GLU A 326 -7.79 -0.60 -8.21
N ASN A 327 -8.25 -1.20 -7.11
CA ASN A 327 -9.16 -2.34 -7.14
C ASN A 327 -10.35 -2.17 -6.21
N THR A 328 -11.47 -2.79 -6.58
CA THR A 328 -12.64 -2.97 -5.72
C THR A 328 -12.91 -4.47 -5.59
N ILE A 329 -13.05 -4.93 -4.35
CA ILE A 329 -13.37 -6.31 -4.00
C ILE A 329 -14.74 -6.34 -3.32
N ILE A 330 -15.66 -7.10 -3.86
CA ILE A 330 -16.97 -7.35 -3.27
C ILE A 330 -16.90 -8.74 -2.63
N VAL A 331 -17.17 -8.82 -1.35
CA VAL A 331 -17.09 -10.05 -0.56
C VAL A 331 -18.48 -10.44 -0.08
N ASP A 332 -18.90 -11.65 -0.38
CA ASP A 332 -20.15 -12.23 0.07
C ASP A 332 -21.34 -11.36 -0.40
N GLY A 333 -21.52 -11.30 -1.71
CA GLY A 333 -22.65 -10.62 -2.35
C GLY A 333 -23.97 -11.33 -2.04
N ALA A 334 -25.04 -10.55 -1.85
CA ALA A 334 -26.35 -11.06 -1.47
C ALA A 334 -27.19 -11.55 -2.66
N GLY A 335 -26.56 -11.82 -3.79
CA GLY A 335 -27.24 -12.35 -4.98
C GLY A 335 -27.69 -13.81 -4.80
N ASP A 336 -28.67 -14.20 -5.61
CA ASP A 336 -29.15 -15.58 -5.60
C ASP A 336 -28.13 -16.50 -6.29
N SER A 337 -27.67 -17.54 -5.59
CA SER A 337 -26.69 -18.51 -6.12
C SER A 337 -27.17 -19.21 -7.40
N SER A 338 -28.48 -19.39 -7.61
CA SER A 338 -28.98 -19.97 -8.86
C SER A 338 -28.82 -18.99 -10.01
N ALA A 339 -29.09 -17.70 -9.81
CA ALA A 339 -28.90 -16.66 -10.83
C ALA A 339 -27.41 -16.51 -11.21
N ILE A 340 -26.52 -16.64 -10.24
CA ILE A 340 -25.05 -16.59 -10.47
C ILE A 340 -24.64 -17.79 -11.35
N LYS A 341 -25.13 -19.00 -11.02
CA LYS A 341 -24.82 -20.22 -11.81
C LYS A 341 -25.37 -20.12 -13.24
N ASP A 342 -26.58 -19.60 -13.41
CA ASP A 342 -27.18 -19.38 -14.74
C ASP A 342 -26.35 -18.37 -15.53
N ARG A 343 -25.86 -17.31 -14.88
CA ARG A 343 -24.98 -16.32 -15.52
C ARG A 343 -23.64 -16.94 -15.96
N ILE A 344 -23.05 -17.77 -15.10
CA ILE A 344 -21.82 -18.53 -15.43
C ILE A 344 -22.08 -19.44 -16.65
N ALA A 345 -23.19 -20.16 -16.68
CA ALA A 345 -23.55 -21.01 -17.81
C ALA A 345 -23.74 -20.19 -19.11
N GLN A 346 -24.37 -19.02 -19.01
CA GLN A 346 -24.52 -18.09 -20.14
C GLN A 346 -23.16 -17.65 -20.70
N ILE A 347 -22.22 -17.26 -19.84
CA ILE A 347 -20.85 -16.83 -20.26
C ILE A 347 -20.13 -18.01 -20.91
N ASN A 348 -20.22 -19.23 -20.34
CA ASN A 348 -19.62 -20.44 -20.93
C ASN A 348 -20.16 -20.71 -22.34
N ASN A 349 -21.46 -20.55 -22.55
CA ASN A 349 -22.07 -20.70 -23.87
C ASN A 349 -21.55 -19.64 -24.85
N GLN A 350 -21.37 -18.39 -24.41
CA GLN A 350 -20.78 -17.33 -25.23
C GLN A 350 -19.33 -17.66 -25.63
N ILE A 351 -18.53 -18.21 -24.71
CA ILE A 351 -17.16 -18.65 -24.98
C ILE A 351 -17.14 -19.75 -26.05
N ALA A 352 -18.08 -20.71 -25.98
CA ALA A 352 -18.16 -21.82 -26.92
C ALA A 352 -18.53 -21.38 -28.35
N VAL A 353 -19.28 -20.30 -28.49
CA VAL A 353 -19.82 -19.83 -29.79
C VAL A 353 -18.93 -18.74 -30.42
N THR A 354 -18.18 -17.97 -29.62
CA THR A 354 -17.39 -16.85 -30.15
C THR A 354 -16.24 -17.33 -31.05
N THR A 355 -16.10 -16.63 -32.19
CA THR A 355 -15.02 -16.91 -33.15
C THR A 355 -13.82 -15.99 -32.98
N SER A 356 -13.94 -14.92 -32.18
CA SER A 356 -12.88 -13.95 -31.90
C SER A 356 -12.03 -14.44 -30.72
N ASP A 357 -10.76 -14.64 -30.92
CA ASP A 357 -9.83 -15.04 -29.84
C ASP A 357 -9.75 -13.97 -28.76
N TYR A 358 -9.79 -12.69 -29.12
CA TYR A 358 -9.79 -11.58 -28.18
C TYR A 358 -11.06 -11.58 -27.33
N ASP A 359 -12.23 -11.78 -27.94
CA ASP A 359 -13.50 -11.83 -27.19
C ASP A 359 -13.54 -13.07 -26.29
N ARG A 360 -13.02 -14.20 -26.81
CA ARG A 360 -12.89 -15.43 -26.00
C ARG A 360 -12.06 -15.17 -24.75
N GLU A 361 -10.89 -14.53 -24.87
CA GLU A 361 -10.04 -14.18 -23.74
C GLU A 361 -10.79 -13.29 -22.72
N LYS A 362 -11.52 -12.28 -23.21
CA LYS A 362 -12.25 -11.36 -22.31
C LYS A 362 -13.46 -12.02 -21.64
N LEU A 363 -14.11 -12.96 -22.30
CA LEU A 363 -15.18 -13.77 -21.72
C LEU A 363 -14.61 -14.71 -20.63
N GLN A 364 -13.45 -15.32 -20.90
CA GLN A 364 -12.76 -16.17 -19.92
C GLN A 364 -12.33 -15.38 -18.68
N GLU A 365 -11.80 -14.15 -18.86
CA GLU A 365 -11.47 -13.25 -17.76
C GLU A 365 -12.72 -12.95 -16.92
N ARG A 366 -13.83 -12.64 -17.56
CA ARG A 366 -15.10 -12.34 -16.90
C ARG A 366 -15.65 -13.55 -16.12
N LEU A 367 -15.57 -14.73 -16.76
CA LEU A 367 -15.94 -16.01 -16.16
C LEU A 367 -15.12 -16.27 -14.88
N ALA A 368 -13.81 -16.10 -14.98
CA ALA A 368 -12.89 -16.32 -13.84
C ALA A 368 -13.22 -15.39 -12.65
N LYS A 369 -13.55 -14.13 -12.95
CA LYS A 369 -13.93 -13.14 -11.90
C LYS A 369 -15.24 -13.51 -11.22
N LEU A 370 -16.22 -14.05 -11.95
CA LEU A 370 -17.54 -14.39 -11.38
C LEU A 370 -17.55 -15.76 -10.71
N SER A 371 -16.84 -16.75 -11.27
CA SER A 371 -16.84 -18.14 -10.77
C SER A 371 -15.80 -18.41 -9.69
N GLY A 372 -14.76 -17.58 -9.57
CA GLY A 372 -13.64 -17.81 -8.66
C GLY A 372 -13.97 -17.60 -7.18
N GLY A 373 -14.97 -16.79 -6.88
CA GLY A 373 -15.31 -16.44 -5.50
C GLY A 373 -14.20 -15.61 -4.84
N VAL A 374 -14.33 -15.43 -3.53
CA VAL A 374 -13.34 -14.78 -2.68
C VAL A 374 -13.04 -15.70 -1.50
N ALA A 375 -11.76 -16.05 -1.32
CA ALA A 375 -11.35 -16.75 -0.09
C ALA A 375 -11.19 -15.69 1.01
N VAL A 376 -11.76 -15.95 2.17
CA VAL A 376 -11.69 -15.07 3.33
C VAL A 376 -10.93 -15.80 4.44
N ILE A 377 -9.77 -15.28 4.83
CA ILE A 377 -9.06 -15.79 6.01
C ILE A 377 -9.58 -15.01 7.21
N LYS A 378 -10.31 -15.69 8.09
CA LYS A 378 -10.88 -15.15 9.33
C LYS A 378 -9.83 -15.30 10.43
N VAL A 379 -9.38 -14.17 10.97
CA VAL A 379 -8.31 -14.13 11.98
C VAL A 379 -8.93 -14.05 13.37
N GLY A 380 -8.67 -15.07 14.18
CA GLY A 380 -9.14 -15.14 15.57
C GLY A 380 -8.01 -14.95 16.58
N ALA A 381 -8.33 -14.27 17.66
CA ALA A 381 -7.41 -14.08 18.78
C ALA A 381 -8.19 -13.78 20.06
N ALA A 382 -7.53 -13.95 21.21
CA ALA A 382 -8.14 -13.69 22.51
C ALA A 382 -8.26 -12.19 22.83
N THR A 383 -7.38 -11.37 22.25
CA THR A 383 -7.34 -9.91 22.51
C THR A 383 -7.27 -9.13 21.17
N GLU A 384 -7.75 -7.89 21.18
CA GLU A 384 -7.70 -6.99 20.02
C GLU A 384 -6.26 -6.73 19.56
N THR A 385 -5.34 -6.60 20.49
CA THR A 385 -3.91 -6.36 20.17
C THR A 385 -3.31 -7.56 19.43
N GLU A 386 -3.56 -8.78 19.92
CA GLU A 386 -3.11 -10.02 19.27
C GLU A 386 -3.78 -10.19 17.89
N MET A 387 -5.06 -9.87 17.79
CA MET A 387 -5.79 -9.96 16.52
C MET A 387 -5.20 -9.05 15.44
N LYS A 388 -4.91 -7.81 15.80
CA LYS A 388 -4.28 -6.83 14.89
C LYS A 388 -2.90 -7.30 14.44
N GLU A 389 -2.09 -7.80 15.36
CA GLU A 389 -0.75 -8.31 15.05
C GLU A 389 -0.83 -9.52 14.10
N LYS A 390 -1.69 -10.51 14.41
CA LYS A 390 -1.91 -11.69 13.56
C LYS A 390 -2.40 -11.30 12.17
N LYS A 391 -3.33 -10.33 12.09
CA LYS A 391 -3.88 -9.85 10.82
C LYS A 391 -2.79 -9.27 9.92
N LEU A 392 -1.94 -8.38 10.46
CA LEU A 392 -0.81 -7.80 9.72
C LEU A 392 0.13 -8.90 9.21
N ARG A 393 0.47 -9.84 10.08
CA ARG A 393 1.36 -10.97 9.74
C ARG A 393 0.78 -11.85 8.62
N ILE A 394 -0.53 -12.12 8.65
CA ILE A 394 -1.22 -12.89 7.60
C ILE A 394 -1.25 -12.11 6.28
N GLU A 395 -1.47 -10.79 6.33
CA GLU A 395 -1.44 -9.92 5.14
C GLU A 395 -0.05 -9.94 4.48
N ASP A 396 1.02 -9.84 5.27
CA ASP A 396 2.40 -9.92 4.77
C ASP A 396 2.67 -11.30 4.12
N ALA A 397 2.28 -12.39 4.80
CA ALA A 397 2.46 -13.74 4.30
C ALA A 397 1.68 -13.98 2.99
N LEU A 398 0.49 -13.42 2.87
CA LEU A 398 -0.31 -13.50 1.65
C LEU A 398 0.37 -12.74 0.49
N ASN A 399 0.91 -11.56 0.76
CA ASN A 399 1.64 -10.78 -0.25
C ASN A 399 2.95 -11.47 -0.65
N ALA A 400 3.68 -12.05 0.30
CA ALA A 400 4.89 -12.83 0.04
C ALA A 400 4.57 -14.05 -0.85
N THR A 401 3.46 -14.75 -0.58
CA THR A 401 3.07 -15.91 -1.41
C THR A 401 2.67 -15.48 -2.83
N ARG A 402 1.98 -14.37 -2.99
CA ARG A 402 1.68 -13.80 -4.33
C ARG A 402 2.98 -13.47 -5.07
N ALA A 403 3.90 -12.78 -4.41
CA ALA A 403 5.21 -12.43 -4.98
C ALA A 403 6.02 -13.67 -5.40
N ALA A 404 5.92 -14.77 -4.62
CA ALA A 404 6.57 -16.04 -4.93
C ALA A 404 5.94 -16.70 -6.16
N VAL A 405 4.62 -16.70 -6.27
CA VAL A 405 3.91 -17.24 -7.46
C VAL A 405 4.29 -16.47 -8.73
N GLU A 406 4.47 -15.14 -8.62
CA GLU A 406 4.80 -14.28 -9.77
C GLU A 406 6.23 -14.48 -10.28
N GLU A 407 7.23 -14.54 -9.40
CA GLU A 407 8.66 -14.54 -9.82
C GLU A 407 9.48 -15.70 -9.27
N GLY A 408 8.85 -16.63 -8.58
CA GLY A 408 9.56 -17.79 -8.00
C GLY A 408 10.14 -17.51 -6.61
N ILE A 409 10.93 -18.48 -6.15
CA ILE A 409 11.53 -18.47 -4.80
C ILE A 409 13.05 -18.67 -4.89
N VAL A 410 13.75 -18.16 -3.89
CA VAL A 410 15.20 -18.32 -3.69
C VAL A 410 15.48 -18.83 -2.29
N ALA A 411 16.72 -19.22 -2.02
CA ALA A 411 17.16 -19.63 -0.67
C ALA A 411 16.98 -18.47 0.31
N GLY A 412 16.22 -18.70 1.38
CA GLY A 412 15.89 -17.69 2.37
C GLY A 412 16.97 -17.47 3.43
N GLY A 413 16.59 -16.78 4.50
CA GLY A 413 17.48 -16.52 5.63
C GLY A 413 18.67 -15.63 5.32
N GLY A 414 18.58 -14.82 4.25
CA GLY A 414 19.67 -13.97 3.80
C GLY A 414 20.68 -14.66 2.88
N SER A 415 20.53 -15.96 2.61
CA SER A 415 21.49 -16.74 1.80
C SER A 415 21.57 -16.24 0.37
N ALA A 416 20.42 -15.93 -0.26
CA ALA A 416 20.37 -15.39 -1.62
C ALA A 416 21.16 -14.06 -1.73
N TYR A 417 21.12 -13.22 -0.69
CA TYR A 417 21.88 -11.96 -0.68
C TYR A 417 23.40 -12.22 -0.62
N VAL A 418 23.84 -13.28 0.07
CA VAL A 418 25.27 -13.66 0.10
C VAL A 418 25.75 -14.05 -1.31
N MET A 419 24.93 -14.77 -2.09
CA MET A 419 25.25 -15.09 -3.49
C MET A 419 25.27 -13.83 -4.36
N ALA A 420 24.28 -12.96 -4.20
CA ALA A 420 24.23 -11.67 -4.89
C ALA A 420 25.46 -10.80 -4.57
N SER A 421 25.94 -10.84 -3.32
CA SER A 421 27.17 -10.16 -2.90
C SER A 421 28.39 -10.66 -3.67
N LYS A 422 28.49 -11.99 -3.89
CA LYS A 422 29.60 -12.57 -4.68
C LYS A 422 29.57 -12.06 -6.14
N ALA A 423 28.39 -11.92 -6.74
CA ALA A 423 28.25 -11.37 -8.09
C ALA A 423 28.66 -9.90 -8.14
N ALA A 424 28.21 -9.09 -7.17
CA ALA A 424 28.62 -7.69 -7.04
C ALA A 424 30.13 -7.55 -6.82
N ALA A 425 30.73 -8.39 -5.97
CA ALA A 425 32.17 -8.41 -5.70
C ALA A 425 32.99 -8.86 -6.92
N LYS A 426 32.44 -9.74 -7.75
CA LYS A 426 33.06 -10.14 -9.02
C LYS A 426 33.07 -8.94 -9.99
N LEU A 427 31.97 -8.23 -10.10
CA LEU A 427 31.87 -7.00 -10.91
C LEU A 427 32.84 -5.93 -10.39
N GLU A 428 32.93 -5.73 -9.07
CA GLU A 428 33.84 -4.78 -8.42
C GLU A 428 35.27 -4.93 -8.93
N LYS A 429 35.76 -6.17 -9.10
CA LYS A 429 37.13 -6.46 -9.57
C LYS A 429 37.37 -6.00 -11.01
N SER A 430 36.33 -5.83 -11.81
CA SER A 430 36.44 -5.35 -13.20
C SER A 430 36.35 -3.82 -13.33
N LEU A 431 36.00 -3.14 -12.23
CA LEU A 431 35.84 -1.68 -12.19
C LEU A 431 37.08 -1.02 -11.59
N SER A 432 37.17 0.31 -11.75
CA SER A 432 38.30 1.10 -11.24
C SER A 432 37.79 2.40 -10.57
N GLY A 433 38.67 3.02 -9.76
CA GLY A 433 38.37 4.29 -9.08
C GLY A 433 37.09 4.20 -8.23
N ASP A 434 36.37 5.30 -8.19
CA ASP A 434 35.16 5.42 -7.34
C ASP A 434 33.98 4.58 -7.84
N GLU A 435 33.97 4.14 -9.10
CA GLU A 435 32.98 3.15 -9.58
C GLU A 435 33.20 1.81 -8.87
N LYS A 436 34.45 1.39 -8.74
CA LYS A 436 34.82 0.20 -7.95
C LYS A 436 34.35 0.33 -6.50
N THR A 437 34.60 1.51 -5.89
CA THR A 437 34.17 1.80 -4.52
C THR A 437 32.64 1.65 -4.39
N GLY A 438 31.87 2.21 -5.36
CA GLY A 438 30.41 2.08 -5.37
C GLY A 438 29.94 0.62 -5.42
N ALA A 439 30.58 -0.21 -6.25
CA ALA A 439 30.24 -1.63 -6.35
C ALA A 439 30.57 -2.37 -5.03
N GLY A 440 31.71 -2.05 -4.42
CA GLY A 440 32.09 -2.62 -3.12
C GLY A 440 31.13 -2.29 -2.00
N ILE A 441 30.52 -1.09 -2.02
CA ILE A 441 29.47 -0.70 -1.04
C ILE A 441 28.27 -1.67 -1.13
N VAL A 442 27.78 -1.94 -2.34
CA VAL A 442 26.65 -2.86 -2.53
C VAL A 442 27.06 -4.27 -2.09
N ALA A 443 28.23 -4.76 -2.50
CA ALA A 443 28.71 -6.10 -2.14
C ALA A 443 28.75 -6.30 -0.62
N LYS A 444 29.21 -5.29 0.12
CA LYS A 444 29.27 -5.34 1.59
C LYS A 444 27.86 -5.28 2.20
N ALA A 445 27.01 -4.37 1.71
CA ALA A 445 25.67 -4.16 2.27
C ALA A 445 24.81 -5.44 2.15
N LEU A 446 24.97 -6.18 1.05
CA LEU A 446 24.24 -7.44 0.82
C LEU A 446 24.55 -8.54 1.86
N LEU A 447 25.60 -8.40 2.64
CA LEU A 447 25.94 -9.34 3.71
C LEU A 447 25.21 -9.01 5.03
N ALA A 448 24.58 -7.85 5.13
CA ALA A 448 23.93 -7.39 6.36
C ALA A 448 22.73 -8.24 6.77
N PRO A 449 21.84 -8.70 5.88
CA PRO A 449 20.66 -9.46 6.31
C PRO A 449 21.00 -10.76 7.06
N ILE A 450 21.90 -11.57 6.55
CA ILE A 450 22.28 -12.83 7.24
C ILE A 450 22.96 -12.55 8.60
N CYS A 451 23.80 -11.49 8.66
CA CYS A 451 24.43 -11.09 9.92
C CYS A 451 23.40 -10.62 10.94
N GLN A 452 22.40 -9.85 10.50
CA GLN A 452 21.35 -9.35 11.41
C GLN A 452 20.45 -10.47 11.90
N ILE A 453 20.07 -11.42 11.03
CA ILE A 453 19.28 -12.60 11.42
C ILE A 453 20.03 -13.40 12.51
N ALA A 454 21.33 -13.64 12.29
CA ALA A 454 22.18 -14.35 13.25
C ALA A 454 22.27 -13.57 14.59
N SER A 455 22.50 -12.25 14.53
CA SER A 455 22.58 -11.39 15.71
C SER A 455 21.27 -11.38 16.50
N ASN A 456 20.12 -11.31 15.83
CA ASN A 456 18.81 -11.38 16.47
C ASN A 456 18.58 -12.76 17.13
N ALA A 457 19.24 -13.80 16.60
CA ALA A 457 19.20 -15.15 17.18
C ALA A 457 20.22 -15.34 18.33
N GLY A 458 21.02 -14.32 18.63
CA GLY A 458 22.03 -14.37 19.70
C GLY A 458 23.35 -15.03 19.30
N VAL A 459 23.61 -15.14 17.99
CA VAL A 459 24.81 -15.77 17.43
C VAL A 459 25.65 -14.72 16.69
N GLU A 460 26.99 -14.89 16.72
CA GLU A 460 27.91 -13.96 16.04
C GLU A 460 27.72 -14.03 14.50
N GLY A 461 27.19 -12.96 13.91
CA GLY A 461 26.86 -12.91 12.48
C GLY A 461 28.05 -13.14 11.55
N ALA A 462 29.25 -12.68 11.94
CA ALA A 462 30.46 -12.85 11.13
C ALA A 462 30.85 -14.33 10.98
N VAL A 463 30.66 -15.12 12.02
CA VAL A 463 30.95 -16.59 11.99
C VAL A 463 29.99 -17.31 11.05
N ILE A 464 28.70 -16.95 11.13
CA ILE A 464 27.66 -17.52 10.26
C ILE A 464 27.95 -17.16 8.80
N LEU A 465 28.23 -15.88 8.56
CA LEU A 465 28.55 -15.37 7.22
C LEU A 465 29.76 -16.09 6.61
N GLU A 466 30.84 -16.27 7.35
CA GLU A 466 32.05 -16.95 6.86
C GLU A 466 31.72 -18.36 6.37
N LYS A 467 30.97 -19.12 7.16
CA LYS A 467 30.58 -20.50 6.77
C LYS A 467 29.70 -20.54 5.53
N VAL A 468 28.71 -19.65 5.44
CA VAL A 468 27.80 -19.60 4.29
C VAL A 468 28.54 -19.09 3.05
N ALA A 469 29.38 -18.08 3.18
CA ALA A 469 30.15 -17.52 2.07
C ALA A 469 31.18 -18.53 1.50
N ALA A 470 31.73 -19.42 2.35
CA ALA A 470 32.67 -20.46 1.91
C ALA A 470 32.01 -21.53 1.03
N SER A 471 30.68 -21.68 1.12
CA SER A 471 29.95 -22.69 0.33
C SER A 471 29.92 -22.33 -1.16
N ARG A 472 29.96 -23.36 -2.00
CA ARG A 472 29.77 -23.26 -3.45
C ARG A 472 28.31 -23.41 -3.86
N SER A 473 27.47 -23.98 -2.98
CA SER A 473 26.03 -24.15 -3.25
C SER A 473 25.29 -22.81 -3.07
N ALA A 474 24.47 -22.46 -4.05
CA ALA A 474 23.63 -21.28 -4.02
C ALA A 474 22.48 -21.38 -2.98
N THR A 475 22.15 -22.61 -2.57
CA THR A 475 21.06 -22.89 -1.64
C THR A 475 21.51 -23.09 -0.19
N PHE A 476 22.83 -23.14 0.05
CA PHE A 476 23.38 -23.37 1.39
C PHE A 476 23.22 -22.13 2.28
N GLY A 477 22.71 -22.33 3.48
CA GLY A 477 22.49 -21.24 4.42
C GLY A 477 22.44 -21.69 5.87
N TYR A 478 21.91 -20.82 6.72
CA TYR A 478 21.81 -20.99 8.16
C TYR A 478 20.37 -20.82 8.65
N ASP A 479 19.85 -21.88 9.24
CA ASP A 479 18.55 -21.88 9.94
C ASP A 479 18.74 -21.33 11.36
N ALA A 480 18.38 -20.07 11.52
CA ALA A 480 18.53 -19.37 12.79
C ALA A 480 17.50 -19.81 13.85
N ALA A 481 16.41 -20.45 13.45
CA ALA A 481 15.42 -20.99 14.39
C ALA A 481 16.01 -22.19 15.15
N ASN A 482 16.63 -23.12 14.41
CA ASN A 482 17.12 -24.41 14.91
C ASN A 482 18.65 -24.52 15.06
N ASP A 483 19.39 -23.44 14.77
CA ASP A 483 20.86 -23.36 14.83
C ASP A 483 21.53 -24.45 13.97
N LYS A 484 21.13 -24.54 12.69
CA LYS A 484 21.60 -25.57 11.76
C LYS A 484 22.02 -24.98 10.42
N PHE A 485 23.04 -25.60 9.81
CA PHE A 485 23.44 -25.29 8.43
C PHE A 485 22.91 -26.34 7.48
N GLY A 486 22.47 -25.94 6.30
CA GLY A 486 21.97 -26.89 5.31
C GLY A 486 21.48 -26.22 4.04
N ASP A 487 20.84 -27.02 3.21
CA ASP A 487 20.16 -26.52 1.99
C ASP A 487 18.84 -25.86 2.40
N MET A 488 18.78 -24.54 2.24
CA MET A 488 17.63 -23.74 2.70
C MET A 488 16.33 -24.13 1.97
N ILE A 489 16.41 -24.42 0.67
CA ILE A 489 15.22 -24.83 -0.09
C ILE A 489 14.71 -26.19 0.40
N ALA A 490 15.62 -27.15 0.59
CA ALA A 490 15.24 -28.47 1.13
C ALA A 490 14.66 -28.37 2.54
N MET A 491 15.16 -27.44 3.36
CA MET A 491 14.65 -27.16 4.71
C MET A 491 13.34 -26.35 4.72
N GLY A 492 12.87 -25.90 3.54
CA GLY A 492 11.65 -25.10 3.43
C GLY A 492 11.83 -23.63 3.78
N ILE A 493 13.07 -23.16 3.95
CA ILE A 493 13.38 -21.77 4.30
C ILE A 493 13.64 -21.01 3.00
N VAL A 494 12.61 -20.35 2.49
CA VAL A 494 12.60 -19.72 1.17
C VAL A 494 12.11 -18.28 1.24
N ASP A 495 12.64 -17.44 0.36
CA ASP A 495 12.20 -16.03 0.21
C ASP A 495 11.69 -15.83 -1.23
N PRO A 496 10.65 -15.00 -1.44
CA PRO A 496 10.21 -14.68 -2.80
C PRO A 496 11.28 -13.89 -3.57
N THR A 497 11.53 -14.29 -4.81
CA THR A 497 12.50 -13.61 -5.72
C THR A 497 12.17 -12.13 -5.87
N LYS A 498 10.89 -11.81 -6.08
CA LYS A 498 10.39 -10.43 -6.24
C LYS A 498 10.70 -9.58 -5.00
N VAL A 499 10.51 -10.13 -3.80
CA VAL A 499 10.81 -9.46 -2.53
C VAL A 499 12.30 -9.13 -2.43
N CYS A 500 13.16 -10.15 -2.67
CA CYS A 500 14.62 -9.97 -2.56
C CYS A 500 15.16 -8.93 -3.54
N ARG A 501 14.74 -8.98 -4.83
CA ARG A 501 15.23 -8.02 -5.82
C ARG A 501 14.70 -6.61 -5.57
N SER A 502 13.42 -6.47 -5.21
CA SER A 502 12.82 -5.15 -4.94
C SER A 502 13.51 -4.47 -3.74
N ALA A 503 13.85 -5.25 -2.71
CA ALA A 503 14.59 -4.75 -1.56
C ALA A 503 15.96 -4.20 -1.98
N ILE A 504 16.69 -4.89 -2.87
CA ILE A 504 17.99 -4.43 -3.38
C ILE A 504 17.83 -3.15 -4.22
N GLU A 505 16.89 -3.16 -5.17
CA GLU A 505 16.64 -2.04 -6.10
C GLU A 505 16.25 -0.76 -5.36
N ASN A 506 15.28 -0.85 -4.44
CA ASN A 506 14.79 0.32 -3.70
C ASN A 506 15.84 0.86 -2.73
N SER A 507 16.55 -0.03 -2.03
CA SER A 507 17.62 0.39 -1.11
C SER A 507 18.76 1.09 -1.86
N ALA A 508 19.18 0.54 -3.01
CA ALA A 508 20.26 1.14 -3.81
C ALA A 508 19.84 2.49 -4.40
N SER A 509 18.61 2.61 -4.86
CA SER A 509 18.07 3.84 -5.44
C SER A 509 18.15 5.01 -4.45
N VAL A 510 17.55 4.83 -3.27
CA VAL A 510 17.53 5.88 -2.23
C VAL A 510 18.92 6.13 -1.66
N SER A 511 19.71 5.07 -1.42
CA SER A 511 21.08 5.22 -0.91
C SER A 511 21.95 6.05 -1.87
N ALA A 512 21.84 5.79 -3.17
CA ALA A 512 22.59 6.54 -4.19
C ALA A 512 22.20 8.03 -4.19
N MET A 513 20.92 8.35 -3.94
CA MET A 513 20.46 9.74 -3.84
C MET A 513 21.00 10.41 -2.57
N VAL A 514 20.91 9.72 -1.44
CA VAL A 514 21.45 10.21 -0.16
C VAL A 514 22.94 10.54 -0.28
N LEU A 515 23.72 9.64 -0.90
CA LEU A 515 25.17 9.81 -1.04
C LEU A 515 25.56 10.96 -1.99
N THR A 516 24.65 11.41 -2.85
CA THR A 516 24.89 12.58 -3.73
C THR A 516 24.36 13.88 -3.12
N THR A 517 23.76 13.85 -1.93
CA THR A 517 23.21 15.03 -1.24
C THR A 517 24.34 15.78 -0.50
N GLU A 518 24.36 17.11 -0.65
CA GLU A 518 25.36 17.98 -0.04
C GLU A 518 24.76 19.04 0.90
N SER A 519 23.46 19.33 0.78
CA SER A 519 22.79 20.30 1.62
C SER A 519 21.39 19.87 2.00
N LEU A 520 20.93 20.30 3.18
CA LEU A 520 19.56 20.06 3.67
C LEU A 520 18.91 21.41 3.94
N VAL A 521 17.62 21.52 3.60
CA VAL A 521 16.84 22.74 3.75
C VAL A 521 15.56 22.41 4.54
N ALA A 522 15.44 22.93 5.73
CA ALA A 522 14.27 22.73 6.60
C ALA A 522 13.53 24.03 6.86
N ASP A 523 12.26 23.95 7.19
CA ASP A 523 11.52 25.10 7.70
C ASP A 523 11.96 25.42 9.13
N LEU A 524 12.15 26.72 9.43
CA LEU A 524 12.36 27.13 10.81
C LEU A 524 11.07 26.86 11.61
N PRO A 525 11.18 26.26 12.79
CA PRO A 525 9.99 26.04 13.61
C PRO A 525 9.29 27.37 13.91
N GLU A 526 8.00 27.40 13.74
CA GLU A 526 7.20 28.58 14.11
C GLU A 526 7.33 28.78 15.61
N LYS A 527 7.78 29.96 16.03
CA LYS A 527 7.75 30.33 17.44
C LYS A 527 6.29 30.25 17.89
N ALA A 528 6.03 29.40 18.86
CA ALA A 528 4.69 29.31 19.44
C ALA A 528 4.22 30.72 19.80
N ALA A 529 3.11 31.15 19.22
CA ALA A 529 2.50 32.42 19.58
C ALA A 529 2.23 32.39 21.11
N PRO A 530 2.56 33.44 21.89
CA PRO A 530 2.28 33.47 23.33
C PRO A 530 0.80 33.16 23.55
N ALA A 531 0.58 32.21 24.39
CA ALA A 531 -0.77 31.73 24.64
C ALA A 531 -1.63 32.88 25.11
N UNK A 532 -2.47 33.40 24.41
CA UNK A 532 -3.26 34.43 24.75
C UNK A 532 -4.09 33.95 25.83
N UNK A 533 -4.05 34.33 26.71
CA UNK A 533 -4.80 34.07 27.74
C UNK A 533 -6.18 34.25 27.35
N UNK A 534 -6.62 33.52 27.15
CA UNK A 534 -7.86 33.58 26.90
C UNK A 534 -8.45 34.24 27.99
N UNK A 535 -8.64 35.09 27.81
CA UNK A 535 -9.34 35.76 28.63
C UNK A 535 -10.44 34.94 29.00
N CYS A 536 -10.76 34.70 30.21
CA CYS A 536 -11.95 34.12 30.79
C CYS A 536 -13.19 34.93 30.38
N ILE A 537 -13.89 34.42 29.41
CA ILE A 537 -15.24 34.97 29.12
C ILE A 537 -16.15 34.45 30.25
N ASP A 538 -16.67 35.40 30.99
CA ASP A 538 -17.58 35.16 32.11
C ASP A 538 -18.83 34.39 31.64
N LYS A 539 -19.11 33.25 32.25
CA LYS A 539 -20.17 32.31 31.86
C LYS A 539 -21.61 32.76 32.23
N ASN A 540 -21.86 34.07 32.32
CA ASN A 540 -23.15 34.51 32.85
C ASN A 540 -24.07 35.24 31.86
N THR A 541 -23.96 34.96 30.54
CA THR A 541 -24.97 35.45 29.61
C THR A 541 -25.31 34.45 28.52
N ALA A 542 -26.13 33.46 28.84
CA ALA A 542 -26.91 32.76 27.82
C ALA A 542 -28.06 31.98 28.45
N LEU A 543 -29.15 32.63 28.68
CA LEU A 543 -30.44 31.98 28.84
C LEU A 543 -31.39 32.59 27.79
N GLY A 544 -31.87 31.77 26.89
CA GLY A 544 -33.00 32.17 26.03
C GLY A 544 -33.15 31.39 24.73
N ALA A 545 -34.18 30.61 24.73
CA ALA A 545 -35.03 30.20 23.63
C ALA A 545 -34.60 29.01 22.74
N GLY A 546 -35.32 27.94 22.96
CA GLY A 546 -35.37 26.80 22.06
C GLY A 546 -36.32 26.98 20.90
N ALA A 547 -36.08 26.26 19.83
CA ALA A 547 -37.10 25.88 18.86
C ALA A 547 -36.64 24.63 18.15
N ALA A 548 -37.43 23.57 18.28
CA ALA A 548 -37.23 22.33 17.59
C ALA A 548 -37.57 22.49 16.10
N GLY A 549 -36.59 22.24 15.24
CA GLY A 549 -36.82 22.10 13.80
C GLY A 549 -36.27 20.76 13.36
N THR A 550 -37.13 19.85 12.92
CA THR A 550 -36.77 18.58 12.29
C THR A 550 -36.27 18.87 10.87
N GLY A 551 -34.96 19.13 10.75
CA GLY A 551 -34.32 19.32 9.45
C GLY A 551 -33.56 18.06 9.05
N SER A 552 -33.63 17.74 7.77
CA SER A 552 -32.85 16.66 7.16
C SER A 552 -31.36 16.81 7.51
N PRO A 553 -30.66 15.73 7.85
CA PRO A 553 -29.23 15.79 8.15
C PRO A 553 -28.34 16.03 6.92
N PHE A 554 -28.90 16.04 5.73
CA PHE A 554 -28.14 16.24 4.50
C PHE A 554 -28.02 17.73 4.16
N ILE A 555 -26.79 18.25 4.18
CA ILE A 555 -26.55 19.67 3.89
C ILE A 555 -26.13 19.84 2.44
N LEU A 556 -26.99 20.49 1.65
CA LEU A 556 -26.66 20.98 0.32
C LEU A 556 -25.80 22.24 0.44
N SER A 557 -24.58 22.20 -0.06
CA SER A 557 -23.76 23.40 -0.18
C SER A 557 -24.27 24.23 -1.36
N ILE A 558 -25.20 25.14 -1.09
CA ILE A 558 -25.58 26.14 -2.08
C ILE A 558 -24.43 27.15 -2.15
N GLY A 559 -23.90 27.34 -3.36
CA GLY A 559 -22.74 28.19 -3.63
C GLY A 559 -22.81 29.55 -2.98
N GLY A 560 -21.93 29.80 -2.03
CA GLY A 560 -21.80 31.08 -1.41
C GLY A 560 -21.26 32.13 -2.39
N ARG A 561 -21.98 33.23 -2.56
CA ARG A 561 -21.50 34.39 -3.31
C ARG A 561 -20.19 34.89 -2.68
N TYR A 562 -19.17 35.03 -3.48
CA TYR A 562 -17.95 35.73 -3.07
C TYR A 562 -18.28 37.14 -2.57
N GLY A 563 -18.19 37.33 -1.28
CA GLY A 563 -18.29 38.67 -0.69
C GLY A 563 -17.06 39.50 -1.08
N LYS A 564 -17.29 40.59 -1.76
CA LYS A 564 -16.23 41.57 -2.06
C LYS A 564 -15.75 42.17 -0.75
N TYR A 565 -14.51 41.96 -0.41
CA TYR A 565 -13.85 42.74 0.65
C TYR A 565 -13.79 44.18 0.22
N ARG A 566 -14.46 45.05 0.94
CA ARG A 566 -14.34 46.51 0.80
C ARG A 566 -13.19 46.99 1.70
N ASP A 567 -12.15 47.53 1.06
CA ASP A 567 -11.08 48.22 1.76
C ASP A 567 -11.57 49.63 2.14
N LYS A 568 -11.45 50.00 3.39
CA LYS A 568 -11.73 51.33 3.88
C LYS A 568 -10.50 52.22 3.68
N ALA A 569 -10.36 52.84 2.52
CA ALA A 569 -9.59 54.06 2.35
C ALA A 569 -9.97 54.72 1.02
N GLY A 570 -10.75 55.74 1.11
CA GLY A 570 -11.15 56.49 -0.08
C GLY A 570 -10.07 57.45 -0.55
N ARG A 571 -9.84 57.49 -1.87
CA ARG A 571 -9.65 58.69 -2.70
C ARG A 571 -9.45 58.31 -4.16
N PRO A 572 -10.07 59.05 -5.12
CA PRO A 572 -9.88 58.81 -6.54
C PRO A 572 -8.75 59.65 -7.13
N ARG A 573 -7.97 59.10 -8.07
CA ARG A 573 -7.17 59.85 -9.05
C ARG A 573 -7.08 58.98 -10.30
N GLY A 574 -7.44 59.39 -11.39
CA GLY A 574 -7.05 60.25 -12.45
C GLY A 574 -6.60 59.39 -13.65
N ARG A 575 -7.29 59.53 -14.79
CA ARG A 575 -7.01 58.90 -16.09
C ARG A 575 -5.63 59.24 -16.65
N GLY A 576 -4.99 58.28 -17.32
CA GLY A 576 -3.84 58.53 -18.18
C GLY A 576 -3.70 57.39 -19.20
N ALA A 577 -4.02 57.68 -20.44
CA ALA A 577 -3.83 56.82 -21.59
C ALA A 577 -2.36 56.88 -22.08
N HIS A 578 -1.85 55.82 -22.64
CA HIS A 578 -1.20 55.74 -23.96
C HIS A 578 -0.36 54.45 -24.10
N SER A 579 -0.72 53.74 -25.15
CA SER A 579 0.07 53.24 -26.32
C SER A 579 1.25 52.31 -26.06
N GLY A 580 1.17 51.13 -26.43
CA GLY A 580 1.64 50.42 -27.63
C GLY A 580 3.13 50.25 -27.78
N PHE A 581 3.57 49.03 -27.80
CA PHE A 581 4.57 48.57 -28.79
C PHE A 581 4.77 47.03 -28.69
N HIS A 582 4.49 46.36 -29.79
CA HIS A 582 5.08 45.07 -30.15
C HIS A 582 6.46 45.32 -30.80
N PRO A 583 7.47 44.49 -30.71
CA PRO A 583 7.64 43.50 -31.76
C PRO A 583 8.41 42.19 -31.40
N ARG A 584 8.01 41.18 -32.16
CA ARG A 584 8.78 40.16 -32.91
C ARG A 584 9.98 39.41 -32.32
N ALA A 585 9.81 38.11 -32.42
CA ALA A 585 10.66 36.97 -32.40
C ALA A 585 11.98 37.02 -33.18
N ARG A 586 12.91 36.17 -32.78
CA ARG A 586 13.89 35.31 -33.47
C ARG A 586 14.87 34.81 -32.42
N GLY A 587 15.10 33.58 -32.22
CA GLY A 587 15.60 32.49 -33.02
C GLY A 587 17.06 32.22 -32.69
N LEU A 588 17.29 31.17 -31.96
CA LEU A 588 18.35 30.14 -32.03
C LEU A 588 18.27 29.29 -30.76
#